data_011a246fa210d1e398c33af644aa3205
#
_entry.id   011a246fa210d1e398c33af644aa3205
#
_cell.length_a   1.000
_cell.length_b   1.000
_cell.length_c   1.000
_cell.angle_alpha   90.00
_cell.angle_beta   90.00
_cell.angle_gamma   90.00
#
_symmetry.space_group_name_H-M   'P 1'
#
loop_
_entity.id
_entity.type
_entity.pdbx_description
1 polymer ?
#
loop_
_entity_poly.entity_id
_entity_poly.type
_entity_poly.pdbx_seq_one_letter_code
_entity_poly.pdbx_strand_id
1 'polypeptide(L)'
;NLYRLAVATLLFFSALLHPSAFPVFGPQQGLQQLLIAGAYLVGTAGAVAVAYRHRQHASVQLTASVMVDVVVMTMLIHVGGGLGSGLGSMLLVTLAGAGLVGEGRLVLFYAAMATLAVLLEQTFRAVQNDFDAAGFFHAGVFSAGFFAVAILARLLARRVIANEALAKQRGVDLKNQTVISQRVLEEMQDGVLVLARDGRARQSNPRARQLLGLTGAREVSECSPELTQGFRAWCRDHREEVALVKVPVTGLQLRARFVRTASTENDVLVFVEDMGRLQEQARQIKLAALGRLTANIAHEIRNPLSAI
;
A
#
# COMPACT_ATOMS: atom_id res chain seq x y z
N ASN A 1 -22.72 4.63 2.05
CA ASN A 1 -24.13 4.90 1.68
C ASN A 1 -24.62 4.10 0.46
N LEU A 2 -23.75 3.68 -0.48
CA LEU A 2 -24.14 2.87 -1.65
C LEU A 2 -24.72 1.51 -1.27
N TYR A 3 -24.18 0.82 -0.27
CA TYR A 3 -24.72 -0.46 0.19
C TYR A 3 -26.13 -0.33 0.75
N ARG A 4 -26.46 0.78 1.45
CA ARG A 4 -27.79 1.06 1.98
C ARG A 4 -28.81 1.25 0.86
N LEU A 5 -28.41 1.95 -0.19
CA LEU A 5 -29.26 2.10 -1.37
C LEU A 5 -29.54 0.74 -2.03
N ALA A 6 -28.51 -0.12 -2.14
CA ALA A 6 -28.66 -1.48 -2.66
C ALA A 6 -29.63 -2.32 -1.80
N VAL A 7 -29.51 -2.27 -0.46
CA VAL A 7 -30.40 -2.96 0.47
C VAL A 7 -31.82 -2.40 0.36
N ALA A 8 -31.98 -1.08 0.35
CA ALA A 8 -33.31 -0.46 0.20
C ALA A 8 -33.99 -0.82 -1.13
N THR A 9 -33.22 -0.84 -2.21
CA THR A 9 -33.70 -1.25 -3.53
C THR A 9 -34.13 -2.71 -3.53
N LEU A 10 -33.32 -3.61 -2.96
CA LEU A 10 -33.63 -5.03 -2.86
C LEU A 10 -34.90 -5.27 -2.05
N LEU A 11 -35.06 -4.59 -0.89
CA LEU A 11 -36.25 -4.67 -0.06
C LEU A 11 -37.50 -4.16 -0.79
N PHE A 12 -37.39 -3.04 -1.51
CA PHE A 12 -38.50 -2.49 -2.28
C PHE A 12 -38.93 -3.42 -3.42
N PHE A 13 -37.98 -3.96 -4.20
CA PHE A 13 -38.30 -4.91 -5.27
C PHE A 13 -38.84 -6.24 -4.71
N SER A 14 -38.32 -6.72 -3.58
CA SER A 14 -38.84 -7.91 -2.91
C SER A 14 -40.28 -7.72 -2.44
N ALA A 15 -40.64 -6.53 -1.96
CA ALA A 15 -42.02 -6.20 -1.58
C ALA A 15 -42.94 -6.05 -2.80
N LEU A 16 -42.42 -5.60 -3.96
CA LEU A 16 -43.15 -5.36 -5.19
C LEU A 16 -43.45 -6.67 -5.96
N LEU A 17 -42.48 -7.62 -5.99
CA LEU A 17 -42.54 -8.83 -6.80
C LEU A 17 -43.48 -9.93 -6.28
N HIS A 18 -44.31 -9.62 -5.32
CA HIS A 18 -45.37 -10.49 -4.76
C HIS A 18 -44.90 -11.67 -3.83
N PRO A 19 -45.69 -11.96 -2.78
CA PRO A 19 -45.37 -12.95 -1.75
C PRO A 19 -45.21 -14.39 -2.24
N SER A 20 -45.68 -14.74 -3.44
CA SER A 20 -45.57 -16.11 -4.00
C SER A 20 -44.17 -16.44 -4.56
N ALA A 21 -43.34 -15.48 -4.88
CA ALA A 21 -42.01 -15.72 -5.49
C ALA A 21 -40.89 -15.74 -4.47
N PHE A 22 -41.02 -15.01 -3.35
CA PHE A 22 -40.03 -14.95 -2.28
C PHE A 22 -40.75 -15.04 -0.91
N PRO A 23 -40.68 -16.17 -0.19
CA PRO A 23 -41.37 -16.38 1.08
C PRO A 23 -40.75 -15.60 2.26
N VAL A 24 -39.99 -14.56 2.01
CA VAL A 24 -39.38 -13.69 3.03
C VAL A 24 -40.43 -12.86 3.78
N PHE A 25 -41.63 -12.65 3.18
CA PHE A 25 -42.69 -11.86 3.76
C PHE A 25 -43.95 -12.73 3.97
N GLY A 26 -44.54 -12.64 5.15
CA GLY A 26 -45.78 -13.34 5.45
C GLY A 26 -46.99 -12.84 4.59
N PRO A 27 -48.09 -13.65 4.43
CA PRO A 27 -49.08 -13.44 3.40
C PRO A 27 -50.07 -12.27 3.61
N GLN A 28 -50.02 -11.52 4.71
CA GLN A 28 -51.15 -10.66 5.08
C GLN A 28 -50.96 -9.14 5.05
N GLN A 29 -49.76 -8.60 4.71
CA GLN A 29 -49.51 -7.16 4.90
C GLN A 29 -48.74 -6.49 3.76
N GLY A 30 -48.90 -6.91 2.51
CA GLY A 30 -48.12 -6.47 1.36
C GLY A 30 -48.10 -4.91 1.10
N LEU A 31 -49.23 -4.23 1.35
CA LEU A 31 -49.30 -2.77 1.12
C LEU A 31 -48.45 -1.97 2.16
N GLN A 32 -48.53 -2.37 3.45
CA GLN A 32 -47.78 -1.70 4.51
C GLN A 32 -46.27 -1.90 4.31
N GLN A 33 -45.84 -3.12 3.95
CA GLN A 33 -44.46 -3.44 3.64
C GLN A 33 -43.94 -2.61 2.45
N LEU A 34 -44.73 -2.52 1.38
CA LEU A 34 -44.37 -1.73 0.20
C LEU A 34 -44.23 -0.24 0.52
N LEU A 35 -45.12 0.31 1.34
CA LEU A 35 -45.05 1.71 1.78
C LEU A 35 -43.82 1.98 2.63
N ILE A 36 -43.50 1.12 3.60
CA ILE A 36 -42.32 1.26 4.45
C ILE A 36 -41.03 1.11 3.63
N ALA A 37 -40.95 0.10 2.76
CA ALA A 37 -39.79 -0.12 1.90
C ALA A 37 -39.60 1.02 0.89
N GLY A 38 -40.69 1.57 0.34
CA GLY A 38 -40.68 2.74 -0.55
C GLY A 38 -40.22 4.01 0.15
N ALA A 39 -40.76 4.29 1.35
CA ALA A 39 -40.30 5.41 2.16
C ALA A 39 -38.81 5.29 2.55
N TYR A 40 -38.36 4.08 2.86
CA TYR A 40 -36.94 3.80 3.15
C TYR A 40 -36.05 4.03 1.94
N LEU A 41 -36.46 3.61 0.74
CA LEU A 41 -35.75 3.83 -0.51
C LEU A 41 -35.61 5.34 -0.81
N VAL A 42 -36.69 6.09 -0.70
CA VAL A 42 -36.68 7.56 -0.89
C VAL A 42 -35.78 8.23 0.16
N GLY A 43 -35.92 7.84 1.42
CA GLY A 43 -35.11 8.35 2.53
C GLY A 43 -33.60 8.07 2.36
N THR A 44 -33.23 6.87 1.92
CA THR A 44 -31.84 6.52 1.66
C THR A 44 -31.27 7.25 0.45
N ALA A 45 -32.06 7.45 -0.63
CA ALA A 45 -31.66 8.24 -1.77
C ALA A 45 -31.45 9.72 -1.39
N GLY A 46 -32.36 10.27 -0.59
CA GLY A 46 -32.20 11.61 -0.02
C GLY A 46 -30.96 11.77 0.87
N ALA A 47 -30.71 10.79 1.74
CA ALA A 47 -29.52 10.77 2.60
C ALA A 47 -28.21 10.68 1.80
N VAL A 48 -28.19 9.95 0.69
CA VAL A 48 -27.07 9.94 -0.25
C VAL A 48 -26.85 11.31 -0.87
N ALA A 49 -27.90 11.98 -1.34
CA ALA A 49 -27.82 13.32 -1.92
C ALA A 49 -27.30 14.37 -0.91
N VAL A 50 -27.80 14.32 0.33
CA VAL A 50 -27.32 15.19 1.42
C VAL A 50 -25.86 14.92 1.77
N ALA A 51 -25.45 13.65 1.81
CA ALA A 51 -24.06 13.28 2.11
C ALA A 51 -23.07 13.77 1.04
N TYR A 52 -23.49 13.82 -0.23
CA TYR A 52 -22.70 14.43 -1.32
C TYR A 52 -22.54 15.94 -1.15
N ARG A 53 -23.57 16.61 -0.61
CA ARG A 53 -23.57 18.07 -0.48
C ARG A 53 -22.90 18.57 0.80
N HIS A 54 -22.97 17.82 1.91
CA HIS A 54 -22.48 18.23 3.22
C HIS A 54 -21.48 17.18 3.80
N ARG A 55 -20.21 17.34 3.48
CA ARG A 55 -19.13 16.43 3.96
C ARG A 55 -18.66 16.67 5.40
N GLN A 56 -19.10 17.78 6.03
CA GLN A 56 -18.49 18.27 7.30
C GLN A 56 -18.88 17.49 8.57
N HIS A 57 -19.91 16.64 8.54
CA HIS A 57 -20.41 15.93 9.74
C HIS A 57 -20.61 14.43 9.46
N ALA A 58 -19.60 13.78 8.90
CA ALA A 58 -19.71 12.39 8.44
C ALA A 58 -20.09 11.40 9.57
N SER A 59 -19.59 11.58 10.80
CA SER A 59 -19.90 10.72 11.95
C SER A 59 -21.33 10.86 12.43
N VAL A 60 -21.86 12.08 12.46
CA VAL A 60 -23.26 12.35 12.86
C VAL A 60 -24.21 11.81 11.78
N GLN A 61 -23.90 12.03 10.50
CA GLN A 61 -24.69 11.49 9.40
C GLN A 61 -24.70 9.95 9.39
N LEU A 62 -23.56 9.32 9.68
CA LEU A 62 -23.47 7.86 9.79
C LEU A 62 -24.35 7.36 10.93
N THR A 63 -24.24 7.98 12.12
CA THR A 63 -25.04 7.60 13.29
C THR A 63 -26.54 7.76 13.03
N ALA A 64 -26.97 8.91 12.52
CA ALA A 64 -28.37 9.14 12.17
C ALA A 64 -28.87 8.13 11.14
N SER A 65 -28.05 7.83 10.15
CA SER A 65 -28.35 6.87 9.09
C SER A 65 -28.55 5.45 9.63
N VAL A 66 -27.64 4.99 10.51
CA VAL A 66 -27.73 3.66 11.13
C VAL A 66 -28.95 3.58 12.06
N MET A 67 -29.26 4.64 12.79
CA MET A 67 -30.48 4.67 13.64
C MET A 67 -31.75 4.55 12.80
N VAL A 68 -31.82 5.25 11.69
CA VAL A 68 -32.97 5.11 10.75
C VAL A 68 -33.03 3.69 10.20
N ASP A 69 -31.91 3.08 9.84
CA ASP A 69 -31.88 1.70 9.36
C ASP A 69 -32.40 0.72 10.42
N VAL A 70 -31.96 0.85 11.68
CA VAL A 70 -32.43 0.01 12.79
C VAL A 70 -33.94 0.15 12.97
N VAL A 71 -34.47 1.36 12.99
CA VAL A 71 -35.91 1.61 13.16
C VAL A 71 -36.72 1.02 12.00
N VAL A 72 -36.33 1.31 10.77
CA VAL A 72 -37.06 0.85 9.57
C VAL A 72 -37.00 -0.68 9.44
N MET A 73 -35.83 -1.30 9.70
CA MET A 73 -35.71 -2.74 9.66
C MET A 73 -36.54 -3.42 10.76
N THR A 74 -36.58 -2.83 11.96
CA THR A 74 -37.43 -3.34 13.03
C THR A 74 -38.93 -3.23 12.70
N MET A 75 -39.35 -2.14 12.05
CA MET A 75 -40.72 -2.00 11.55
C MET A 75 -41.05 -3.03 10.46
N LEU A 76 -40.12 -3.29 9.54
CA LEU A 76 -40.29 -4.32 8.52
C LEU A 76 -40.35 -5.72 9.12
N ILE A 77 -39.55 -6.01 10.15
CA ILE A 77 -39.61 -7.27 10.92
C ILE A 77 -40.99 -7.41 11.58
N HIS A 78 -41.50 -6.33 12.18
CA HIS A 78 -42.81 -6.35 12.83
C HIS A 78 -43.94 -6.68 11.85
N VAL A 79 -43.99 -5.97 10.73
CA VAL A 79 -45.03 -6.16 9.68
C VAL A 79 -44.82 -7.47 8.91
N GLY A 80 -43.56 -7.94 8.76
CA GLY A 80 -43.20 -9.18 8.05
C GLY A 80 -43.41 -10.47 8.79
N GLY A 81 -44.06 -10.46 9.96
CA GLY A 81 -44.30 -11.68 10.72
C GLY A 81 -43.23 -12.02 11.79
N GLY A 82 -42.31 -11.09 12.09
CA GLY A 82 -41.29 -11.23 13.15
C GLY A 82 -39.93 -11.69 12.63
N LEU A 83 -39.09 -12.12 13.56
CA LEU A 83 -37.71 -12.55 13.28
C LEU A 83 -37.65 -13.81 12.38
N GLY A 84 -38.68 -14.63 12.38
CA GLY A 84 -38.80 -15.81 11.50
C GLY A 84 -38.89 -15.47 9.99
N SER A 85 -39.19 -14.20 9.63
CA SER A 85 -39.21 -13.74 8.24
C SER A 85 -37.84 -13.67 7.57
N GLY A 86 -36.74 -13.84 8.32
CA GLY A 86 -35.37 -13.69 7.81
C GLY A 86 -34.87 -12.23 7.71
N LEU A 87 -35.75 -11.23 7.91
CA LEU A 87 -35.38 -9.78 7.85
C LEU A 87 -34.38 -9.39 8.94
N GLY A 88 -34.31 -10.16 10.06
CA GLY A 88 -33.28 -9.97 11.08
C GLY A 88 -31.85 -10.07 10.55
N SER A 89 -31.63 -10.85 9.51
CA SER A 89 -30.31 -10.95 8.85
C SER A 89 -29.88 -9.66 8.15
N MET A 90 -30.83 -8.82 7.69
CA MET A 90 -30.52 -7.53 7.07
C MET A 90 -29.94 -6.52 8.06
N LEU A 91 -30.32 -6.62 9.34
CA LEU A 91 -29.68 -5.83 10.40
C LEU A 91 -28.21 -6.20 10.57
N LEU A 92 -27.83 -7.49 10.42
CA LEU A 92 -26.42 -7.91 10.45
C LEU A 92 -25.61 -7.24 9.34
N VAL A 93 -26.18 -7.17 8.13
CA VAL A 93 -25.52 -6.48 6.99
C VAL A 93 -25.35 -4.98 7.26
N THR A 94 -26.37 -4.34 7.80
CA THR A 94 -26.32 -2.92 8.17
C THR A 94 -25.25 -2.67 9.23
N LEU A 95 -25.20 -3.49 10.27
CA LEU A 95 -24.21 -3.38 11.34
C LEU A 95 -22.78 -3.70 10.85
N ALA A 96 -22.63 -4.67 9.93
CA ALA A 96 -21.35 -4.93 9.27
C ALA A 96 -20.85 -3.69 8.51
N GLY A 97 -21.71 -3.09 7.70
CA GLY A 97 -21.39 -1.85 6.97
C GLY A 97 -21.07 -0.67 7.90
N ALA A 98 -21.84 -0.50 8.96
CA ALA A 98 -21.58 0.50 9.99
C ALA A 98 -20.28 0.23 10.75
N GLY A 99 -19.93 -1.03 10.99
CA GLY A 99 -18.70 -1.44 11.66
C GLY A 99 -17.44 -1.20 10.84
N LEU A 100 -17.54 -1.28 9.50
CA LEU A 100 -16.43 -0.99 8.59
C LEU A 100 -16.10 0.52 8.49
N VAL A 101 -17.12 1.38 8.62
CA VAL A 101 -16.97 2.83 8.44
C VAL A 101 -16.96 3.57 9.78
N GLY A 102 -17.62 2.99 10.81
CA GLY A 102 -17.83 3.63 12.09
C GLY A 102 -16.58 3.71 12.96
N GLU A 103 -16.48 4.79 13.71
CA GLU A 103 -15.34 5.04 14.58
C GLU A 103 -15.58 4.52 16.01
N GLY A 104 -14.58 3.85 16.56
CA GLY A 104 -14.41 3.61 17.98
C GLY A 104 -15.57 2.86 18.67
N ARG A 105 -16.16 3.49 19.69
CA ARG A 105 -17.20 2.93 20.55
C ARG A 105 -18.60 2.95 19.90
N LEU A 106 -18.80 3.75 18.86
CA LEU A 106 -20.09 3.90 18.19
C LEU A 106 -20.58 2.59 17.58
N VAL A 107 -19.67 1.74 17.10
CA VAL A 107 -20.04 0.43 16.50
C VAL A 107 -20.74 -0.48 17.49
N LEU A 108 -20.27 -0.52 18.75
CA LEU A 108 -20.93 -1.30 19.83
C LEU A 108 -22.26 -0.65 20.25
N PHE A 109 -22.34 0.68 20.21
CA PHE A 109 -23.59 1.39 20.46
C PHE A 109 -24.65 1.02 19.40
N TYR A 110 -24.30 0.93 18.13
CA TYR A 110 -25.24 0.51 17.08
C TYR A 110 -25.74 -0.92 17.29
N ALA A 111 -24.85 -1.86 17.67
CA ALA A 111 -25.25 -3.22 18.00
C ALA A 111 -26.18 -3.26 19.22
N ALA A 112 -25.92 -2.46 20.26
CA ALA A 112 -26.78 -2.35 21.43
C ALA A 112 -28.17 -1.79 21.06
N MET A 113 -28.24 -0.76 20.21
CA MET A 113 -29.50 -0.19 19.75
C MET A 113 -30.32 -1.17 18.90
N ALA A 114 -29.67 -1.92 18.01
CA ALA A 114 -30.33 -2.97 17.24
C ALA A 114 -30.86 -4.10 18.15
N THR A 115 -30.08 -4.51 19.14
CA THR A 115 -30.50 -5.48 20.15
C THR A 115 -31.74 -5.01 20.92
N LEU A 116 -31.71 -3.76 21.40
CA LEU A 116 -32.84 -3.17 22.13
C LEU A 116 -34.08 -3.10 21.24
N ALA A 117 -33.95 -2.70 19.98
CA ALA A 117 -35.06 -2.59 19.05
C ALA A 117 -35.71 -3.95 18.79
N VAL A 118 -34.91 -5.01 18.57
CA VAL A 118 -35.39 -6.36 18.33
C VAL A 118 -36.04 -6.96 19.58
N LEU A 119 -35.45 -6.74 20.76
CA LEU A 119 -36.06 -7.23 22.03
C LEU A 119 -37.36 -6.48 22.35
N LEU A 120 -37.43 -5.19 22.07
CA LEU A 120 -38.64 -4.38 22.25
C LEU A 120 -39.76 -4.88 21.31
N GLU A 121 -39.42 -5.15 20.05
CA GLU A 121 -40.35 -5.71 19.05
C GLU A 121 -40.91 -7.06 19.52
N GLN A 122 -40.01 -7.94 19.96
CA GLN A 122 -40.45 -9.27 20.45
C GLN A 122 -41.30 -9.17 21.73
N THR A 123 -40.97 -8.25 22.63
CA THR A 123 -41.79 -7.99 23.83
C THR A 123 -43.18 -7.46 23.46
N PHE A 124 -43.23 -6.52 22.49
CA PHE A 124 -44.50 -5.98 22.02
C PHE A 124 -45.39 -7.07 21.39
N ARG A 125 -44.80 -7.97 20.62
CA ARG A 125 -45.52 -9.16 20.08
C ARG A 125 -46.06 -10.07 21.19
N ALA A 126 -45.21 -10.36 22.18
CA ALA A 126 -45.60 -11.23 23.28
C ALA A 126 -46.78 -10.70 24.11
N VAL A 127 -46.91 -9.38 24.16
CA VAL A 127 -48.03 -8.71 24.81
C VAL A 127 -49.32 -8.76 23.99
N GLN A 128 -49.18 -8.72 22.64
CA GLN A 128 -50.36 -8.75 21.74
C GLN A 128 -50.84 -10.15 21.39
N ASN A 129 -49.90 -11.07 21.19
CA ASN A 129 -50.17 -12.45 20.75
C ASN A 129 -49.54 -13.38 21.75
N ASP A 130 -49.99 -14.15 22.48
CA ASP A 130 -49.42 -15.08 23.45
C ASP A 130 -47.87 -15.18 23.50
N PHE A 131 -47.33 -15.47 24.66
CA PHE A 131 -45.89 -15.58 24.89
C PHE A 131 -45.23 -16.67 24.03
N ASP A 132 -44.32 -16.29 23.15
CA ASP A 132 -43.53 -17.19 22.30
C ASP A 132 -42.07 -17.27 22.80
N ALA A 133 -41.74 -18.38 23.48
CA ALA A 133 -40.37 -18.64 23.96
C ALA A 133 -39.36 -18.80 22.81
N ALA A 134 -39.78 -19.35 21.67
CA ALA A 134 -38.91 -19.52 20.51
C ALA A 134 -38.51 -18.15 19.90
N GLY A 135 -39.44 -17.20 19.84
CA GLY A 135 -39.19 -15.84 19.40
C GLY A 135 -38.15 -15.11 20.26
N PHE A 136 -38.23 -15.26 21.59
CA PHE A 136 -37.22 -14.70 22.51
C PHE A 136 -35.84 -15.36 22.34
N PHE A 137 -35.81 -16.68 22.11
CA PHE A 137 -34.54 -17.37 21.81
C PHE A 137 -33.92 -16.85 20.52
N HIS A 138 -34.68 -16.69 19.43
CA HIS A 138 -34.21 -16.12 18.18
C HIS A 138 -33.69 -14.66 18.37
N ALA A 139 -34.43 -13.84 19.13
CA ALA A 139 -34.00 -12.49 19.45
C ALA A 139 -32.63 -12.45 20.18
N GLY A 140 -32.42 -13.37 21.11
CA GLY A 140 -31.17 -13.57 21.82
C GLY A 140 -30.03 -13.95 20.89
N VAL A 141 -30.25 -14.92 19.98
CA VAL A 141 -29.26 -15.37 18.99
C VAL A 141 -28.88 -14.23 18.03
N PHE A 142 -29.88 -13.52 17.49
CA PHE A 142 -29.61 -12.32 16.65
C PHE A 142 -28.84 -11.25 17.38
N SER A 143 -29.18 -10.97 18.63
CA SER A 143 -28.49 -9.99 19.48
C SER A 143 -27.02 -10.33 19.68
N ALA A 144 -26.71 -11.59 19.98
CA ALA A 144 -25.33 -12.07 20.04
C ALA A 144 -24.61 -11.90 18.69
N GLY A 145 -25.32 -12.22 17.58
CA GLY A 145 -24.85 -12.04 16.22
C GLY A 145 -24.53 -10.57 15.88
N PHE A 146 -25.35 -9.63 16.33
CA PHE A 146 -25.12 -8.18 16.12
C PHE A 146 -23.80 -7.72 16.74
N PHE A 147 -23.53 -8.12 17.98
CA PHE A 147 -22.28 -7.80 18.64
C PHE A 147 -21.09 -8.50 17.98
N ALA A 148 -21.22 -9.79 17.63
CA ALA A 148 -20.16 -10.55 16.97
C ALA A 148 -19.78 -9.92 15.62
N VAL A 149 -20.76 -9.59 14.77
CA VAL A 149 -20.54 -8.95 13.47
C VAL A 149 -19.96 -7.55 13.64
N ALA A 150 -20.46 -6.75 14.59
CA ALA A 150 -19.97 -5.42 14.87
C ALA A 150 -18.49 -5.43 15.30
N ILE A 151 -18.12 -6.35 16.19
CA ILE A 151 -16.73 -6.52 16.66
C ILE A 151 -15.84 -6.98 15.51
N LEU A 152 -16.27 -7.99 14.75
CA LEU A 152 -15.50 -8.54 13.64
C LEU A 152 -15.26 -7.50 12.54
N ALA A 153 -16.32 -6.78 12.15
CA ALA A 153 -16.21 -5.70 11.16
C ALA A 153 -15.23 -4.61 11.60
N ARG A 154 -15.30 -4.23 12.88
CA ARG A 154 -14.37 -3.25 13.46
C ARG A 154 -12.92 -3.75 13.46
N LEU A 155 -12.69 -5.01 13.83
CA LEU A 155 -11.34 -5.59 13.82
C LEU A 155 -10.76 -5.63 12.39
N LEU A 156 -11.61 -6.00 11.43
CA LEU A 156 -11.24 -6.02 10.01
C LEU A 156 -10.91 -4.61 9.50
N ALA A 157 -11.76 -3.62 9.79
CA ALA A 157 -11.53 -2.23 9.41
C ALA A 157 -10.18 -1.69 9.96
N ARG A 158 -9.89 -1.98 11.24
CA ARG A 158 -8.60 -1.60 11.85
C ARG A 158 -7.40 -2.25 11.15
N ARG A 159 -7.51 -3.54 10.78
CA ARG A 159 -6.45 -4.23 10.05
C ARG A 159 -6.24 -3.64 8.66
N VAL A 160 -7.30 -3.30 7.95
CA VAL A 160 -7.21 -2.68 6.61
C VAL A 160 -6.50 -1.33 6.70
N ILE A 161 -6.92 -0.46 7.62
CA ILE A 161 -6.29 0.86 7.82
C ILE A 161 -4.81 0.73 8.19
N ALA A 162 -4.48 -0.19 9.11
CA ALA A 162 -3.09 -0.43 9.52
C ALA A 162 -2.21 -0.95 8.36
N ASN A 163 -2.75 -1.88 7.57
CA ASN A 163 -2.06 -2.41 6.39
C ASN A 163 -1.85 -1.35 5.31
N GLU A 164 -2.85 -0.49 5.09
CA GLU A 164 -2.74 0.63 4.14
C GLU A 164 -1.66 1.64 4.57
N ALA A 165 -1.63 2.00 5.86
CA ALA A 165 -0.61 2.88 6.42
C ALA A 165 0.79 2.27 6.26
N LEU A 166 0.95 0.97 6.56
CA LEU A 166 2.21 0.24 6.41
C LEU A 166 2.65 0.15 4.94
N ALA A 167 1.71 -0.14 4.03
CA ALA A 167 2.00 -0.18 2.59
C ALA A 167 2.45 1.17 2.06
N LYS A 168 1.81 2.26 2.50
CA LYS A 168 2.19 3.63 2.15
C LYS A 168 3.60 3.98 2.67
N GLN A 169 3.89 3.62 3.92
CA GLN A 169 5.21 3.84 4.51
C GLN A 169 6.30 3.08 3.74
N ARG A 170 6.09 1.77 3.46
CA ARG A 170 7.02 0.98 2.66
C ARG A 170 7.24 1.55 1.26
N GLY A 171 6.19 2.09 0.63
CA GLY A 171 6.30 2.75 -0.67
C GLY A 171 7.19 4.00 -0.61
N VAL A 172 7.08 4.81 0.44
CA VAL A 172 7.95 5.97 0.67
C VAL A 172 9.40 5.53 0.92
N ASP A 173 9.61 4.51 1.77
CA ASP A 173 10.95 4.02 2.11
C ASP A 173 11.66 3.46 0.87
N LEU A 174 10.97 2.65 0.05
CA LEU A 174 11.50 2.14 -1.22
C LEU A 174 11.87 3.28 -2.18
N LYS A 175 11.01 4.29 -2.30
CA LYS A 175 11.28 5.45 -3.14
C LYS A 175 12.52 6.21 -2.65
N ASN A 176 12.63 6.45 -1.34
CA ASN A 176 13.79 7.11 -0.75
C ASN A 176 15.06 6.29 -0.98
N GLN A 177 15.02 4.97 -0.78
CA GLN A 177 16.16 4.09 -1.02
C GLN A 177 16.59 4.13 -2.49
N THR A 178 15.64 4.11 -3.42
CA THR A 178 15.93 4.22 -4.86
C THR A 178 16.60 5.55 -5.19
N VAL A 179 16.08 6.67 -4.67
CA VAL A 179 16.65 8.00 -4.88
C VAL A 179 18.06 8.11 -4.31
N ILE A 180 18.29 7.60 -3.09
CA ILE A 180 19.63 7.60 -2.46
C ILE A 180 20.59 6.74 -3.28
N SER A 181 20.20 5.53 -3.68
CA SER A 181 21.04 4.65 -4.50
C SER A 181 21.40 5.28 -5.83
N GLN A 182 20.42 5.93 -6.47
CA GLN A 182 20.66 6.63 -7.73
C GLN A 182 21.60 7.81 -7.55
N ARG A 183 21.43 8.60 -6.48
CA ARG A 183 22.31 9.72 -6.15
C ARG A 183 23.74 9.28 -5.89
N VAL A 184 23.92 8.20 -5.11
CA VAL A 184 25.23 7.60 -4.86
C VAL A 184 25.89 7.21 -6.17
N LEU A 185 25.17 6.52 -7.07
CA LEU A 185 25.70 6.13 -8.38
C LEU A 185 26.07 7.34 -9.26
N GLU A 186 25.31 8.44 -9.18
CA GLU A 186 25.58 9.66 -9.92
C GLU A 186 26.83 10.41 -9.43
N GLU A 187 27.07 10.41 -8.11
CA GLU A 187 28.19 11.10 -7.48
C GLU A 187 29.47 10.24 -7.38
N MET A 188 29.40 8.95 -7.71
CA MET A 188 30.57 8.07 -7.73
C MET A 188 31.61 8.60 -8.72
N GLN A 189 32.87 8.63 -8.25
CA GLN A 189 34.02 9.04 -9.07
C GLN A 189 34.43 8.00 -10.08
N ASP A 190 34.04 6.74 -9.86
CA ASP A 190 34.28 5.62 -10.77
C ASP A 190 33.10 5.40 -11.67
N GLY A 191 33.38 4.96 -12.90
CA GLY A 191 32.36 4.51 -13.83
C GLY A 191 31.80 3.16 -13.39
N VAL A 192 30.46 3.04 -13.34
CA VAL A 192 29.77 1.79 -13.03
C VAL A 192 28.84 1.43 -14.17
N LEU A 193 28.97 0.19 -14.65
CA LEU A 193 28.10 -0.37 -15.69
C LEU A 193 27.53 -1.71 -15.22
N VAL A 194 26.32 -1.99 -15.64
CA VAL A 194 25.70 -3.31 -15.55
C VAL A 194 25.65 -3.87 -16.97
N LEU A 195 26.38 -4.96 -17.21
CA LEU A 195 26.40 -5.66 -18.48
C LEU A 195 25.55 -6.93 -18.42
N ALA A 196 24.70 -7.10 -19.41
CA ALA A 196 24.04 -8.38 -19.66
C ALA A 196 25.07 -9.40 -20.22
N ARG A 197 24.73 -10.69 -20.21
CA ARG A 197 25.60 -11.75 -20.71
C ARG A 197 26.01 -11.61 -22.20
N ASP A 198 25.19 -10.93 -22.97
CA ASP A 198 25.45 -10.63 -24.40
C ASP A 198 26.43 -9.45 -24.60
N GLY A 199 26.85 -8.78 -23.51
CA GLY A 199 27.73 -7.62 -23.54
C GLY A 199 27.02 -6.28 -23.74
N ARG A 200 25.68 -6.23 -23.71
CA ARG A 200 24.93 -4.99 -23.77
C ARG A 200 24.89 -4.31 -22.41
N ALA A 201 25.12 -3.00 -22.39
CA ALA A 201 24.97 -2.21 -21.18
C ALA A 201 23.48 -2.00 -20.88
N ARG A 202 23.00 -2.60 -19.78
CA ARG A 202 21.64 -2.37 -19.26
C ARG A 202 21.54 -1.06 -18.50
N GLN A 203 22.57 -0.76 -17.73
CA GLN A 203 22.61 0.44 -16.89
C GLN A 203 24.03 0.98 -16.80
N SER A 204 24.16 2.28 -16.72
CA SER A 204 25.46 2.96 -16.55
C SER A 204 25.27 4.26 -15.77
N ASN A 205 26.22 4.59 -14.90
CA ASN A 205 26.23 5.88 -14.24
C ASN A 205 26.79 6.97 -15.17
N PRO A 206 26.60 8.27 -14.88
CA PRO A 206 27.09 9.35 -15.72
C PRO A 206 28.61 9.29 -15.92
N ARG A 207 29.36 8.86 -14.92
CA ARG A 207 30.80 8.76 -14.97
C ARG A 207 31.28 7.69 -15.96
N ALA A 208 30.64 6.51 -15.99
CA ALA A 208 30.92 5.49 -16.97
C ALA A 208 30.67 5.97 -18.39
N ARG A 209 29.59 6.71 -18.61
CA ARG A 209 29.29 7.30 -19.93
C ARG A 209 30.36 8.29 -20.37
N GLN A 210 30.87 9.11 -19.46
CA GLN A 210 31.96 10.06 -19.76
C GLN A 210 33.28 9.34 -20.06
N LEU A 211 33.67 8.38 -19.22
CA LEU A 211 34.94 7.67 -19.37
C LEU A 211 35.01 6.83 -20.65
N LEU A 212 33.91 6.18 -20.99
CA LEU A 212 33.82 5.28 -22.16
C LEU A 212 33.33 6.01 -23.43
N GLY A 213 32.91 7.26 -23.34
CA GLY A 213 32.34 7.99 -24.47
C GLY A 213 31.01 7.41 -24.97
N LEU A 214 30.19 6.84 -24.05
CA LEU A 214 28.92 6.24 -24.39
C LEU A 214 27.87 7.32 -24.70
N THR A 215 27.53 7.50 -25.97
CA THR A 215 26.44 8.37 -26.43
C THR A 215 25.25 7.49 -26.86
N GLY A 216 24.26 7.32 -25.95
CA GLY A 216 23.08 6.50 -26.22
C GLY A 216 23.21 5.02 -25.80
N ALA A 217 22.25 4.20 -26.21
CA ALA A 217 22.20 2.76 -25.92
C ALA A 217 23.09 1.96 -26.90
N ARG A 218 24.41 2.23 -26.89
CA ARG A 218 25.36 1.50 -27.70
C ARG A 218 25.87 0.24 -27.02
N GLU A 219 26.22 -0.76 -27.79
CA GLU A 219 26.93 -1.92 -27.27
C GLU A 219 28.33 -1.49 -26.81
N VAL A 220 28.78 -2.06 -25.70
CA VAL A 220 30.12 -1.75 -25.15
C VAL A 220 31.21 -2.12 -26.14
N SER A 221 30.93 -3.09 -27.04
CA SER A 221 31.79 -3.50 -28.15
C SER A 221 32.13 -2.35 -29.12
N GLU A 222 31.22 -1.42 -29.32
CA GLU A 222 31.45 -0.28 -30.22
C GLU A 222 32.36 0.80 -29.62
N CYS A 223 32.37 0.91 -28.28
CA CYS A 223 33.12 1.96 -27.57
C CYS A 223 34.51 1.49 -27.14
N SER A 224 34.66 0.21 -26.76
CA SER A 224 35.95 -0.35 -26.37
C SER A 224 36.02 -1.86 -26.68
N PRO A 225 36.67 -2.25 -27.78
CA PRO A 225 36.92 -3.66 -28.09
C PRO A 225 37.70 -4.38 -26.99
N GLU A 226 38.64 -3.70 -26.33
CA GLU A 226 39.44 -4.25 -25.22
C GLU A 226 38.57 -4.59 -23.99
N LEU A 227 37.62 -3.72 -23.65
CA LEU A 227 36.69 -3.99 -22.55
C LEU A 227 35.82 -5.21 -22.87
N THR A 228 35.36 -5.32 -24.10
CA THR A 228 34.56 -6.46 -24.55
C THR A 228 35.37 -7.77 -24.52
N GLN A 229 36.65 -7.71 -24.90
CA GLN A 229 37.54 -8.86 -24.84
C GLN A 229 37.78 -9.28 -23.37
N GLY A 230 38.05 -8.33 -22.48
CA GLY A 230 38.21 -8.58 -21.06
C GLY A 230 36.93 -9.17 -20.42
N PHE A 231 35.78 -8.64 -20.78
CA PHE A 231 34.49 -9.18 -20.36
C PHE A 231 34.26 -10.62 -20.80
N ARG A 232 34.55 -10.94 -22.07
CA ARG A 232 34.44 -12.31 -22.60
C ARG A 232 35.43 -13.28 -21.97
N ALA A 233 36.66 -12.84 -21.66
CA ALA A 233 37.65 -13.61 -20.92
C ALA A 233 37.17 -13.90 -19.50
N TRP A 234 36.67 -12.88 -18.80
CA TRP A 234 36.12 -13.04 -17.45
C TRP A 234 34.92 -13.98 -17.43
N CYS A 235 34.02 -13.91 -18.41
CA CYS A 235 32.86 -14.82 -18.50
C CYS A 235 33.25 -16.29 -18.67
N ARG A 236 34.46 -16.60 -19.23
CA ARG A 236 34.97 -17.95 -19.38
C ARG A 236 35.61 -18.51 -18.12
N ASP A 237 36.45 -17.72 -17.45
CA ASP A 237 37.32 -18.22 -16.39
C ASP A 237 36.96 -17.72 -14.98
N HIS A 238 36.06 -16.75 -14.89
CA HIS A 238 35.52 -16.18 -13.65
C HIS A 238 36.57 -15.71 -12.63
N ARG A 239 37.81 -15.52 -13.02
CA ARG A 239 38.85 -14.92 -12.20
C ARG A 239 38.63 -13.41 -12.16
N GLU A 240 38.91 -12.78 -11.02
CA GLU A 240 38.87 -11.34 -10.86
C GLU A 240 39.99 -10.69 -11.68
N GLU A 241 39.88 -10.68 -12.98
CA GLU A 241 40.83 -9.99 -13.84
C GLU A 241 40.50 -8.50 -13.90
N VAL A 242 41.50 -7.73 -13.48
CA VAL A 242 41.57 -6.30 -13.75
C VAL A 242 42.09 -6.15 -15.16
N ALA A 243 41.24 -5.78 -16.09
CA ALA A 243 41.65 -5.49 -17.45
C ALA A 243 42.10 -4.00 -17.55
N LEU A 244 43.27 -3.75 -18.09
CA LEU A 244 43.66 -2.44 -18.55
C LEU A 244 43.09 -2.20 -19.95
N VAL A 245 42.32 -1.15 -20.08
CA VAL A 245 41.52 -0.88 -21.30
C VAL A 245 41.86 0.51 -21.82
N LYS A 246 42.26 0.62 -23.06
CA LYS A 246 42.41 1.90 -23.76
C LYS A 246 41.15 2.20 -24.54
N VAL A 247 40.50 3.32 -24.24
CA VAL A 247 39.27 3.74 -24.91
C VAL A 247 39.62 4.59 -26.13
N PRO A 248 39.36 4.14 -27.35
CA PRO A 248 39.75 4.90 -28.58
C PRO A 248 39.07 6.27 -28.65
N VAL A 249 37.81 6.36 -28.20
CA VAL A 249 37.00 7.58 -28.30
C VAL A 249 37.47 8.69 -27.37
N THR A 250 37.87 8.34 -26.14
CA THR A 250 38.29 9.33 -25.11
C THR A 250 39.79 9.40 -24.95
N GLY A 251 40.57 8.48 -25.52
CA GLY A 251 42.01 8.35 -25.38
C GLY A 251 42.49 7.95 -23.96
N LEU A 252 41.55 7.68 -23.03
CA LEU A 252 41.86 7.40 -21.63
C LEU A 252 42.32 5.94 -21.47
N GLN A 253 43.25 5.75 -20.53
CA GLN A 253 43.57 4.41 -19.98
C GLN A 253 42.76 4.15 -18.74
N LEU A 254 41.92 3.13 -18.82
CA LEU A 254 40.99 2.75 -17.77
C LEU A 254 41.37 1.39 -17.18
N ARG A 255 41.09 1.23 -15.90
CA ARG A 255 41.16 -0.03 -15.19
C ARG A 255 39.74 -0.55 -15.04
N ALA A 256 39.39 -1.68 -15.65
CA ALA A 256 38.10 -2.32 -15.54
C ALA A 256 38.15 -3.51 -14.57
N ARG A 257 37.21 -3.59 -13.64
CA ARG A 257 37.02 -4.69 -12.71
C ARG A 257 35.63 -5.27 -12.85
N PHE A 258 35.54 -6.59 -13.02
CA PHE A 258 34.30 -7.31 -13.21
C PHE A 258 33.87 -8.00 -11.91
N VAL A 259 32.60 -7.83 -11.54
CA VAL A 259 32.03 -8.40 -10.31
C VAL A 259 30.69 -9.07 -10.65
N ARG A 260 30.47 -10.28 -10.16
CA ARG A 260 29.21 -10.99 -10.35
C ARG A 260 28.11 -10.34 -9.51
N THR A 261 26.96 -10.09 -10.10
CA THR A 261 25.78 -9.72 -9.33
C THR A 261 25.03 -10.95 -8.84
N ALA A 262 24.38 -10.84 -7.67
CA ALA A 262 23.47 -11.89 -7.17
C ALA A 262 22.10 -11.86 -7.87
N SER A 263 21.97 -11.17 -9.02
CA SER A 263 20.71 -11.08 -9.76
C SER A 263 20.38 -12.39 -10.46
N THR A 264 19.09 -12.70 -10.57
CA THR A 264 18.56 -13.88 -11.28
C THR A 264 18.92 -13.88 -12.78
N GLU A 265 19.29 -12.73 -13.34
CA GLU A 265 19.61 -12.56 -14.77
C GLU A 265 21.10 -12.74 -15.10
N ASN A 266 21.92 -13.09 -14.10
CA ASN A 266 23.38 -13.26 -14.27
C ASN A 266 24.09 -12.04 -14.90
N ASP A 267 23.62 -10.83 -14.57
CA ASP A 267 24.25 -9.59 -14.98
C ASP A 267 25.63 -9.42 -14.29
N VAL A 268 26.52 -8.70 -14.97
CA VAL A 268 27.88 -8.43 -14.48
C VAL A 268 28.02 -6.94 -14.18
N LEU A 269 28.49 -6.63 -12.99
CA LEU A 269 28.83 -5.26 -12.59
C LEU A 269 30.27 -4.98 -12.99
N VAL A 270 30.49 -3.89 -13.73
CA VAL A 270 31.81 -3.47 -14.19
C VAL A 270 32.12 -2.11 -13.58
N PHE A 271 33.21 -2.05 -12.83
CA PHE A 271 33.79 -0.80 -12.34
C PHE A 271 34.89 -0.32 -13.26
N VAL A 272 34.89 0.94 -13.63
CA VAL A 272 35.85 1.54 -14.54
C VAL A 272 36.50 2.75 -13.87
N GLU A 273 37.80 2.69 -13.66
CA GLU A 273 38.61 3.69 -12.98
C GLU A 273 39.57 4.37 -13.98
N ASP A 274 39.76 5.69 -13.86
CA ASP A 274 40.70 6.45 -14.66
C ASP A 274 42.12 6.37 -14.08
N MET A 275 42.99 5.65 -14.79
CA MET A 275 44.40 5.45 -14.37
C MET A 275 45.21 6.75 -14.35
N GLY A 276 44.94 7.69 -15.24
CA GLY A 276 45.60 8.98 -15.27
C GLY A 276 45.32 9.78 -14.00
N ARG A 277 44.10 9.76 -13.54
CA ARG A 277 43.73 10.43 -12.27
C ARG A 277 44.37 9.77 -11.05
N LEU A 278 44.44 8.43 -11.02
CA LEU A 278 45.09 7.71 -9.92
C LEU A 278 46.60 8.02 -9.86
N GLN A 279 47.27 8.10 -11.02
CA GLN A 279 48.68 8.45 -11.08
C GLN A 279 48.92 9.88 -10.63
N GLU A 280 48.08 10.85 -11.02
CA GLU A 280 48.20 12.23 -10.59
C GLU A 280 47.97 12.38 -9.08
N GLN A 281 46.97 11.72 -8.51
CA GLN A 281 46.75 11.68 -7.05
C GLN A 281 47.98 11.11 -6.32
N ALA A 282 48.52 10.01 -6.80
CA ALA A 282 49.72 9.39 -6.21
C ALA A 282 50.92 10.34 -6.29
N ARG A 283 51.07 11.08 -7.38
CA ARG A 283 52.12 12.11 -7.57
C ARG A 283 51.95 13.27 -6.57
N GLN A 284 50.73 13.76 -6.39
CA GLN A 284 50.43 14.86 -5.46
C GLN A 284 50.72 14.43 -4.02
N ILE A 285 50.34 13.20 -3.62
CA ILE A 285 50.66 12.67 -2.30
C ILE A 285 52.18 12.59 -2.07
N LYS A 286 52.95 12.11 -3.07
CA LYS A 286 54.39 12.05 -3.00
C LYS A 286 55.00 13.43 -2.85
N LEU A 287 54.55 14.41 -3.62
CA LEU A 287 55.03 15.81 -3.55
C LEU A 287 54.70 16.43 -2.18
N ALA A 288 53.52 16.20 -1.66
CA ALA A 288 53.15 16.68 -0.33
C ALA A 288 53.99 16.04 0.80
N ALA A 289 54.29 14.73 0.69
CA ALA A 289 55.17 14.04 1.62
C ALA A 289 56.60 14.58 1.55
N LEU A 290 57.16 14.81 0.37
CA LEU A 290 58.45 15.41 0.16
C LEU A 290 58.51 16.82 0.73
N GLY A 291 57.49 17.65 0.49
CA GLY A 291 57.41 19.02 1.02
C GLY A 291 57.41 19.05 2.55
N ARG A 292 56.70 18.12 3.21
CA ARG A 292 56.73 17.99 4.68
C ARG A 292 58.10 17.55 5.22
N LEU A 293 58.74 16.59 4.55
CA LEU A 293 60.10 16.16 4.89
C LEU A 293 61.14 17.28 4.77
N THR A 294 61.06 18.02 3.64
CA THR A 294 61.98 19.17 3.39
C THR A 294 61.78 20.28 4.43
N ALA A 295 60.51 20.56 4.79
CA ALA A 295 60.22 21.54 5.83
C ALA A 295 60.73 21.11 7.22
N ASN A 296 60.60 19.85 7.60
CA ASN A 296 61.13 19.29 8.86
C ASN A 296 62.65 19.37 8.88
N ILE A 297 63.33 18.93 7.83
CA ILE A 297 64.78 19.00 7.72
C ILE A 297 65.27 20.46 7.79
N ALA A 298 64.60 21.40 7.11
CA ALA A 298 64.93 22.82 7.17
C ALA A 298 64.79 23.38 8.61
N HIS A 299 63.76 22.94 9.36
CA HIS A 299 63.58 23.28 10.77
C HIS A 299 64.65 22.70 11.66
N GLU A 300 65.04 21.42 11.47
CA GLU A 300 66.09 20.74 12.24
C GLU A 300 67.46 21.31 11.98
N ILE A 301 67.76 21.78 10.75
CA ILE A 301 69.01 22.45 10.42
C ILE A 301 69.04 23.89 10.97
N ARG A 302 67.88 24.58 10.97
CA ARG A 302 67.81 25.98 11.44
C ARG A 302 67.95 26.10 12.95
N ASN A 303 67.44 25.09 13.72
CA ASN A 303 67.52 25.13 15.18
C ASN A 303 68.96 25.18 15.76
N PRO A 304 69.92 24.35 15.32
CA PRO A 304 71.28 24.46 15.83
C PRO A 304 72.07 25.68 15.30
N LEU A 305 71.73 26.19 14.10
CA LEU A 305 72.35 27.38 13.52
C LEU A 305 71.92 28.70 14.18
N SER A 306 70.76 28.74 14.85
CA SER A 306 70.31 29.89 15.63
C SER A 306 70.77 29.89 17.09
N ALA A 307 71.52 28.88 17.52
CA ALA A 307 72.06 28.71 18.88
C ALA A 307 73.59 29.00 18.95
N ILE A 308 74.19 29.35 17.82
CA ILE A 308 75.59 29.88 17.71
C ILE A 308 75.50 31.39 17.45
#